data_2adb66d6858f741bb77d77c411de6a84
#
_entry.id   2adb66d6858f741bb77d77c411de6a84
#
_cell.length_a   1.000
_cell.length_b   1.000
_cell.length_c   1.000
_cell.angle_alpha   90.00
_cell.angle_beta   90.00
_cell.angle_gamma   90.00
#
_symmetry.space_group_name_H-M   'P 1'
#
loop_
_entity.id
_entity.type
_entity.pdbx_description
1 polymer ?
#
loop_
_entity_poly.entity_id
_entity_poly.type
_entity_poly.pdbx_seq_one_letter_code
_entity_poly.pdbx_strand_id
1 'polypeptide(L)'
;QRAKGLRGFENSIRSAQKGRALGLGVLGWHTYLQEKGIPFEGLLSQFETRKIFSQIKIESERASMALAEIYGEPLWCAGTGYRNTHLRAVAPTVSNSKLSGNVSAGIEPWAANVFTEQSAKGTFIRKNPTLLKLLRKHKINTNEIWNKILADGGSVQDISELDDVTMGHDIPAKEVFKTFKEINQLELVNQAGIRQQYIDQSVSLN
;
A
#
# COMPACT_ATOMS: atom_id res chain seq x y z
N GLN A 1 -26.44 12.13 -5.97
CA GLN A 1 -27.50 13.15 -5.88
C GLN A 1 -26.98 14.57 -6.20
N ARG A 2 -25.78 14.98 -5.77
CA ARG A 2 -25.22 16.32 -6.03
C ARG A 2 -24.88 16.57 -7.52
N ALA A 3 -24.65 15.52 -8.30
CA ALA A 3 -24.34 15.65 -9.72
C ALA A 3 -25.59 15.78 -10.61
N LYS A 4 -26.80 15.60 -10.06
CA LYS A 4 -28.07 15.74 -10.78
C LYS A 4 -28.36 17.20 -11.09
N GLY A 5 -27.79 17.80 -11.99
CA GLY A 5 -27.98 19.22 -12.40
C GLY A 5 -26.72 19.83 -12.98
N LEU A 6 -25.61 19.08 -12.95
CA LEU A 6 -24.39 19.47 -13.63
C LEU A 6 -24.46 19.03 -15.09
N ARG A 7 -24.47 19.96 -16.03
CA ARG A 7 -24.43 19.68 -17.47
C ARG A 7 -23.12 18.98 -17.82
N GLY A 8 -23.20 17.99 -18.74
CA GLY A 8 -22.03 17.24 -19.22
C GLY A 8 -21.66 16.00 -18.41
N PHE A 9 -22.35 15.72 -17.29
CA PHE A 9 -22.10 14.54 -16.45
C PHE A 9 -23.13 13.43 -16.60
N GLU A 10 -24.10 13.57 -17.50
CA GLU A 10 -25.23 12.65 -17.63
C GLU A 10 -24.78 11.22 -17.95
N ASN A 11 -23.79 11.05 -18.83
CA ASN A 11 -23.27 9.75 -19.20
C ASN A 11 -22.50 9.10 -18.05
N SER A 12 -21.69 9.87 -17.31
CA SER A 12 -20.95 9.39 -16.12
C SER A 12 -21.92 8.97 -15.02
N ILE A 13 -22.97 9.76 -14.77
CA ILE A 13 -24.02 9.43 -13.80
C ILE A 13 -24.73 8.14 -14.18
N ARG A 14 -25.12 8.02 -15.47
CA ARG A 14 -25.80 6.83 -16.01
C ARG A 14 -24.93 5.59 -15.86
N SER A 15 -23.65 5.66 -16.23
CA SER A 15 -22.69 4.57 -16.09
C SER A 15 -22.53 4.16 -14.63
N ALA A 16 -22.30 5.12 -13.74
CA ALA A 16 -22.17 4.86 -12.29
C ALA A 16 -23.44 4.24 -11.69
N GLN A 17 -24.62 4.63 -12.14
CA GLN A 17 -25.88 4.04 -11.66
C GLN A 17 -26.09 2.62 -12.18
N LYS A 18 -25.68 2.31 -13.41
CA LYS A 18 -25.85 0.98 -14.01
C LYS A 18 -24.89 -0.06 -13.44
N GLY A 19 -23.67 0.31 -13.07
CA GLY A 19 -22.65 -0.61 -12.63
C GLY A 19 -22.31 -0.55 -11.15
N ARG A 20 -22.42 0.63 -10.52
CA ARG A 20 -22.02 0.84 -9.13
C ARG A 20 -20.61 0.34 -8.82
N ALA A 21 -19.71 0.39 -9.81
CA ALA A 21 -18.33 -0.08 -9.66
C ALA A 21 -17.60 0.62 -8.51
N LEU A 22 -16.85 -0.15 -7.75
CA LEU A 22 -15.98 0.30 -6.67
C LEU A 22 -14.54 -0.16 -6.94
N GLY A 23 -13.57 0.45 -6.28
CA GLY A 23 -12.17 0.06 -6.33
C GLY A 23 -11.59 0.13 -4.92
N LEU A 24 -11.90 -0.86 -4.08
CA LEU A 24 -11.27 -1.01 -2.78
C LEU A 24 -9.82 -1.47 -2.96
N GLY A 25 -8.88 -0.72 -2.46
CA GLY A 25 -7.46 -1.05 -2.49
C GLY A 25 -6.80 -0.77 -1.14
N VAL A 26 -5.50 -1.04 -1.07
CA VAL A 26 -4.68 -0.82 0.11
C VAL A 26 -3.58 0.19 -0.16
N LEU A 27 -3.13 0.86 0.88
CA LEU A 27 -1.91 1.66 0.90
C LEU A 27 -1.12 1.31 2.15
N GLY A 28 0.18 1.66 2.16
CA GLY A 28 1.02 1.40 3.32
C GLY A 28 1.50 -0.04 3.42
N TRP A 29 1.49 -0.80 2.34
CA TRP A 29 1.84 -2.23 2.37
C TRP A 29 3.24 -2.49 2.93
N HIS A 30 4.26 -1.81 2.40
CA HIS A 30 5.62 -2.00 2.91
C HIS A 30 5.76 -1.52 4.36
N THR A 31 5.13 -0.39 4.72
CA THR A 31 5.09 0.07 6.12
C THR A 31 4.48 -0.99 7.04
N TYR A 32 3.38 -1.63 6.63
CA TYR A 32 2.75 -2.72 7.38
C TYR A 32 3.71 -3.91 7.59
N LEU A 33 4.42 -4.33 6.54
CA LEU A 33 5.41 -5.40 6.65
C LEU A 33 6.54 -5.01 7.60
N GLN A 34 7.06 -3.79 7.49
CA GLN A 34 8.11 -3.27 8.37
C GLN A 34 7.67 -3.20 9.83
N GLU A 35 6.43 -2.77 10.12
CA GLU A 35 5.89 -2.78 11.49
C GLU A 35 5.79 -4.20 12.08
N LYS A 36 5.62 -5.21 11.23
CA LYS A 36 5.65 -6.62 11.63
C LYS A 36 7.06 -7.23 11.66
N GLY A 37 8.07 -6.51 11.24
CA GLY A 37 9.44 -7.03 11.10
C GLY A 37 9.57 -8.06 9.99
N ILE A 38 8.78 -7.93 8.92
CA ILE A 38 8.76 -8.84 7.77
C ILE A 38 9.44 -8.13 6.58
N PRO A 39 10.45 -8.74 5.94
CA PRO A 39 11.01 -8.24 4.70
C PRO A 39 9.97 -8.19 3.58
N PHE A 40 10.14 -7.29 2.63
CA PHE A 40 9.29 -7.24 1.45
C PHE A 40 9.40 -8.53 0.63
N GLU A 41 10.58 -9.11 0.57
CA GLU A 41 10.89 -10.34 -0.18
C GLU A 41 10.58 -11.60 0.65
N GLY A 42 10.29 -12.70 -0.05
CA GLY A 42 10.21 -14.03 0.52
C GLY A 42 8.83 -14.49 0.98
N LEU A 43 8.80 -15.68 1.57
CA LEU A 43 7.56 -16.41 1.84
C LEU A 43 6.65 -15.75 2.88
N LEU A 44 7.23 -15.06 3.87
CA LEU A 44 6.43 -14.40 4.92
C LEU A 44 5.57 -13.27 4.35
N SER A 45 6.14 -12.42 3.50
CA SER A 45 5.40 -11.35 2.84
C SER A 45 4.35 -11.88 1.86
N GLN A 46 4.66 -12.97 1.14
CA GLN A 46 3.71 -13.65 0.26
C GLN A 46 2.56 -14.28 1.06
N PHE A 47 2.83 -14.87 2.22
CA PHE A 47 1.81 -15.39 3.12
C PHE A 47 0.87 -14.28 3.62
N GLU A 48 1.43 -13.16 4.12
CA GLU A 48 0.63 -12.01 4.55
C GLU A 48 -0.17 -11.42 3.39
N THR A 49 0.39 -11.40 2.17
CA THR A 49 -0.32 -10.98 0.96
C THR A 49 -1.57 -11.84 0.73
N ARG A 50 -1.42 -13.17 0.70
CA ARG A 50 -2.56 -14.08 0.51
C ARG A 50 -3.60 -13.93 1.61
N LYS A 51 -3.17 -13.89 2.86
CA LYS A 51 -4.03 -13.76 4.04
C LYS A 51 -4.90 -12.51 3.98
N ILE A 52 -4.30 -11.35 3.75
CA ILE A 52 -5.01 -10.06 3.77
C ILE A 52 -5.91 -9.91 2.54
N PHE A 53 -5.38 -10.19 1.35
CA PHE A 53 -6.14 -9.97 0.13
C PHE A 53 -7.28 -11.00 -0.06
N SER A 54 -7.12 -12.24 0.42
CA SER A 54 -8.24 -13.19 0.47
C SER A 54 -9.34 -12.71 1.40
N GLN A 55 -9.00 -12.15 2.56
CA GLN A 55 -10.00 -11.62 3.49
C GLN A 55 -10.72 -10.40 2.91
N ILE A 56 -9.99 -9.47 2.28
CA ILE A 56 -10.59 -8.32 1.58
C ILE A 56 -11.55 -8.79 0.49
N LYS A 57 -11.19 -9.83 -0.26
CA LYS A 57 -12.07 -10.43 -1.27
C LYS A 57 -13.37 -10.93 -0.65
N ILE A 58 -13.28 -11.80 0.34
CA ILE A 58 -14.43 -12.41 1.00
C ILE A 58 -15.37 -11.34 1.57
N GLU A 59 -14.82 -10.38 2.32
CA GLU A 59 -15.64 -9.38 2.99
C GLU A 59 -16.25 -8.36 2.02
N SER A 60 -15.53 -7.98 0.96
CA SER A 60 -16.08 -7.07 -0.04
C SER A 60 -17.20 -7.72 -0.86
N GLU A 61 -17.08 -9.00 -1.19
CA GLU A 61 -18.13 -9.77 -1.86
C GLU A 61 -19.37 -9.92 -0.96
N ARG A 62 -19.18 -10.31 0.30
CA ARG A 62 -20.26 -10.38 1.29
C ARG A 62 -21.00 -9.05 1.43
N ALA A 63 -20.26 -7.95 1.55
CA ALA A 63 -20.84 -6.61 1.66
C ALA A 63 -21.65 -6.22 0.42
N SER A 64 -21.14 -6.53 -0.79
CA SER A 64 -21.86 -6.25 -2.03
C SER A 64 -23.15 -7.05 -2.17
N MET A 65 -23.14 -8.31 -1.75
CA MET A 65 -24.36 -9.16 -1.72
C MET A 65 -25.39 -8.60 -0.73
N ALA A 66 -24.99 -8.28 0.49
CA ALA A 66 -25.89 -7.68 1.48
C ALA A 66 -26.46 -6.33 1.01
N LEU A 67 -25.68 -5.52 0.31
CA LEU A 67 -26.15 -4.27 -0.29
C LEU A 67 -27.14 -4.52 -1.45
N ALA A 68 -26.98 -5.61 -2.20
CA ALA A 68 -27.93 -5.98 -3.26
C ALA A 68 -29.30 -6.38 -2.67
N GLU A 69 -29.32 -7.09 -1.53
CA GLU A 69 -30.56 -7.41 -0.81
C GLU A 69 -31.30 -6.15 -0.35
N ILE A 70 -30.58 -5.14 0.15
CA ILE A 70 -31.18 -3.90 0.70
C ILE A 70 -31.61 -2.94 -0.43
N TYR A 71 -30.79 -2.77 -1.46
CA TYR A 71 -30.96 -1.71 -2.47
C TYR A 71 -31.25 -2.24 -3.88
N GLY A 72 -31.35 -3.55 -4.06
CA GLY A 72 -31.50 -4.21 -5.36
C GLY A 72 -30.20 -4.24 -6.17
N GLU A 73 -30.21 -5.04 -7.20
CA GLU A 73 -29.11 -5.14 -8.16
C GLU A 73 -29.19 -3.99 -9.19
N PRO A 74 -28.08 -3.34 -9.55
CA PRO A 74 -28.07 -2.41 -10.66
C PRO A 74 -28.14 -3.16 -12.00
N LEU A 75 -28.44 -2.43 -13.08
CA LEU A 75 -28.67 -3.02 -14.38
C LEU A 75 -27.57 -3.99 -14.86
N TRP A 76 -26.30 -3.64 -14.63
CA TRP A 76 -25.17 -4.48 -15.06
C TRP A 76 -24.85 -5.64 -14.12
N CYS A 77 -25.52 -5.72 -12.99
CA CYS A 77 -25.42 -6.84 -12.05
C CYS A 77 -26.69 -7.69 -12.00
N ALA A 78 -27.65 -7.45 -12.90
CA ALA A 78 -28.94 -8.16 -12.88
C ALA A 78 -28.76 -9.69 -12.91
N GLY A 79 -29.29 -10.40 -11.92
CA GLY A 79 -29.21 -11.84 -11.75
C GLY A 79 -27.90 -12.37 -11.16
N THR A 80 -27.00 -11.49 -10.69
CA THR A 80 -25.70 -11.90 -10.13
C THR A 80 -25.69 -12.02 -8.60
N GLY A 81 -26.65 -11.43 -7.93
CA GLY A 81 -26.64 -11.30 -6.46
C GLY A 81 -25.76 -10.18 -5.91
N TYR A 82 -25.10 -9.40 -6.79
CA TYR A 82 -24.18 -8.33 -6.38
C TYR A 82 -24.75 -6.93 -6.60
N ARG A 83 -24.35 -6.00 -5.74
CA ARG A 83 -24.65 -4.58 -5.89
C ARG A 83 -23.64 -3.85 -6.79
N ASN A 84 -22.45 -4.39 -7.00
CA ASN A 84 -21.33 -3.72 -7.61
C ASN A 84 -20.72 -4.61 -8.71
N THR A 85 -20.49 -4.05 -9.90
CA THR A 85 -19.85 -4.77 -11.02
C THR A 85 -18.39 -5.10 -10.76
N HIS A 86 -17.72 -4.23 -10.00
CA HIS A 86 -16.34 -4.38 -9.57
C HIS A 86 -16.23 -3.92 -8.13
N LEU A 87 -15.32 -4.53 -7.39
CA LEU A 87 -15.17 -4.28 -5.96
C LEU A 87 -13.76 -3.83 -5.58
N ARG A 88 -12.72 -4.38 -6.22
CA ARG A 88 -11.34 -4.23 -5.77
C ARG A 88 -10.42 -3.76 -6.90
N ALA A 89 -9.61 -2.73 -6.58
CA ALA A 89 -8.55 -2.22 -7.45
C ALA A 89 -7.40 -1.71 -6.59
N VAL A 90 -6.16 -1.87 -7.03
CA VAL A 90 -4.99 -1.32 -6.34
C VAL A 90 -4.47 -0.12 -7.11
N ALA A 91 -4.60 1.06 -6.50
CA ALA A 91 -4.12 2.31 -7.05
C ALA A 91 -2.76 2.72 -6.43
N PRO A 92 -1.97 3.57 -7.08
CA PRO A 92 -0.66 4.02 -6.57
C PRO A 92 -0.71 4.78 -5.23
N THR A 93 -1.76 5.54 -4.97
CA THR A 93 -2.07 6.26 -3.71
C THR A 93 -0.95 7.15 -3.15
N VAL A 94 -0.08 7.70 -4.00
CA VAL A 94 1.11 8.48 -3.59
C VAL A 94 0.77 9.67 -2.68
N SER A 95 -0.28 10.43 -3.00
CA SER A 95 -0.71 11.57 -2.19
C SER A 95 -1.44 11.14 -0.92
N ASN A 96 -2.30 10.13 -1.02
CA ASN A 96 -3.11 9.65 0.10
C ASN A 96 -2.24 9.00 1.20
N SER A 97 -1.17 8.30 0.83
CA SER A 97 -0.25 7.68 1.78
C SER A 97 0.42 8.70 2.72
N LYS A 98 0.69 9.90 2.21
CA LYS A 98 1.23 11.01 3.01
C LYS A 98 0.22 11.51 4.05
N LEU A 99 -1.04 11.64 3.68
CA LEU A 99 -2.13 12.05 4.58
C LEU A 99 -2.45 10.96 5.61
N SER A 100 -2.25 9.70 5.26
CA SER A 100 -2.49 8.54 6.14
C SER A 100 -1.32 8.23 7.08
N GLY A 101 -0.56 9.24 7.49
CA GLY A 101 0.53 9.08 8.46
C GLY A 101 1.91 8.89 7.83
N ASN A 102 2.09 9.30 6.58
CA ASN A 102 3.35 9.15 5.84
C ASN A 102 3.79 7.68 5.74
N VAL A 103 2.88 6.82 5.30
CA VAL A 103 3.14 5.40 5.03
C VAL A 103 3.59 5.19 3.58
N SER A 104 4.05 3.99 3.24
CA SER A 104 4.42 3.64 1.85
C SER A 104 3.23 3.76 0.90
N ALA A 105 3.48 4.10 -0.35
CA ALA A 105 2.43 4.28 -1.35
C ALA A 105 1.92 2.91 -1.84
N GLY A 106 0.61 2.72 -1.86
CA GLY A 106 -0.03 1.52 -2.38
C GLY A 106 0.56 0.24 -1.80
N ILE A 107 0.94 -0.64 -2.71
CA ILE A 107 1.58 -1.94 -2.41
C ILE A 107 3.10 -1.91 -2.61
N GLU A 108 3.66 -0.76 -2.90
CA GLU A 108 5.06 -0.62 -3.31
C GLU A 108 6.01 -0.49 -2.13
N PRO A 109 7.28 -0.92 -2.30
CA PRO A 109 8.31 -0.64 -1.32
C PRO A 109 8.61 0.86 -1.20
N TRP A 110 9.18 1.27 -0.08
CA TRP A 110 9.76 2.59 0.07
C TRP A 110 10.88 2.80 -0.95
N ALA A 111 10.85 3.91 -1.67
CA ALA A 111 11.93 4.29 -2.58
C ALA A 111 13.23 4.64 -1.82
N ALA A 112 13.08 5.17 -0.61
CA ALA A 112 14.17 5.55 0.29
C ALA A 112 13.66 5.64 1.72
N ASN A 113 14.49 5.32 2.74
CA ASN A 113 14.12 5.46 4.15
C ASN A 113 14.20 6.90 4.65
N VAL A 114 14.89 7.77 3.93
CA VAL A 114 14.87 9.23 4.11
C VAL A 114 15.03 9.90 2.76
N PHE A 115 14.28 10.96 2.54
CA PHE A 115 14.33 11.74 1.29
C PHE A 115 13.89 13.18 1.52
N THR A 116 14.25 14.07 0.61
CA THR A 116 13.78 15.44 0.58
C THR A 116 12.52 15.56 -0.27
N GLU A 117 11.51 16.23 0.26
CA GLU A 117 10.27 16.53 -0.43
C GLU A 117 10.14 18.04 -0.63
N GLN A 118 9.99 18.46 -1.88
CA GLN A 118 9.68 19.84 -2.20
C GLN A 118 8.16 20.06 -2.22
N SER A 119 7.71 21.12 -1.57
CA SER A 119 6.32 21.56 -1.61
C SER A 119 6.27 23.09 -1.82
N ALA A 120 5.07 23.63 -2.07
CA ALA A 120 4.88 25.08 -2.16
C ALA A 120 5.29 25.83 -0.87
N LYS A 121 5.41 25.13 0.26
CA LYS A 121 5.80 25.68 1.57
C LYS A 121 7.29 25.52 1.90
N GLY A 122 8.07 24.91 1.00
CA GLY A 122 9.50 24.67 1.18
C GLY A 122 9.92 23.21 1.03
N THR A 123 11.17 22.92 1.34
CA THR A 123 11.77 21.59 1.30
C THR A 123 11.74 20.97 2.69
N PHE A 124 11.22 19.75 2.79
CA PHE A 124 11.11 18.98 4.02
C PHE A 124 11.86 17.68 3.92
N ILE A 125 12.52 17.28 5.01
CA ILE A 125 13.10 15.95 5.13
C ILE A 125 12.02 15.00 5.64
N ARG A 126 11.72 13.97 4.84
CA ARG A 126 10.82 12.88 5.20
C ARG A 126 11.61 11.67 5.65
N LYS A 127 11.25 11.12 6.79
CA LYS A 127 11.87 9.92 7.38
C LYS A 127 10.84 8.81 7.42
N ASN A 128 11.29 7.59 7.12
CA ASN A 128 10.43 6.40 7.28
C ASN A 128 10.02 6.28 8.77
N PRO A 129 8.71 6.30 9.08
CA PRO A 129 8.25 6.34 10.46
C PRO A 129 8.58 5.07 11.25
N THR A 130 8.60 3.90 10.59
CA THR A 130 8.93 2.63 11.22
C THR A 130 10.42 2.55 11.57
N LEU A 131 11.28 2.98 10.65
CA LEU A 131 12.72 3.07 10.93
C LEU A 131 13.00 4.07 12.06
N LEU A 132 12.31 5.22 12.06
CA LEU A 132 12.44 6.21 13.14
C LEU A 132 12.10 5.61 14.51
N LYS A 133 11.04 4.80 14.60
CA LYS A 133 10.68 4.09 15.84
C LYS A 133 11.79 3.11 16.26
N LEU A 134 12.33 2.35 15.31
CA LEU A 134 13.40 1.39 15.57
C LEU A 134 14.65 2.09 16.10
N LEU A 135 15.12 3.13 15.41
CA LEU A 135 16.33 3.88 15.84
C LEU A 135 16.15 4.53 17.22
N ARG A 136 14.95 5.00 17.55
CA ARG A 136 14.63 5.51 18.89
C ARG A 136 14.67 4.41 19.95
N LYS A 137 14.09 3.24 19.65
CA LYS A 137 14.09 2.09 20.55
C LYS A 137 15.51 1.65 20.92
N HIS A 138 16.40 1.65 19.94
CA HIS A 138 17.82 1.28 20.14
C HIS A 138 18.72 2.45 20.57
N LYS A 139 18.17 3.64 20.80
CA LYS A 139 18.90 4.86 21.22
C LYS A 139 19.96 5.34 20.24
N ILE A 140 19.79 5.02 18.95
CA ILE A 140 20.70 5.40 17.85
C ILE A 140 20.06 6.42 16.89
N ASN A 141 18.98 7.07 17.29
CA ASN A 141 18.31 8.09 16.48
C ASN A 141 19.06 9.42 16.54
N THR A 142 20.14 9.55 15.79
CA THR A 142 20.96 10.75 15.69
C THR A 142 20.88 11.39 14.31
N ASN A 143 21.22 12.69 14.23
CA ASN A 143 21.30 13.38 12.92
C ASN A 143 22.40 12.80 12.04
N GLU A 144 23.49 12.29 12.64
CA GLU A 144 24.58 11.67 11.92
C GLU A 144 24.10 10.44 11.16
N ILE A 145 23.37 9.53 11.81
CA ILE A 145 22.81 8.34 11.16
C ILE A 145 21.86 8.73 10.02
N TRP A 146 20.96 9.70 10.24
CA TRP A 146 20.05 10.14 9.18
C TRP A 146 20.78 10.79 8.00
N ASN A 147 21.88 11.50 8.25
CA ASN A 147 22.70 12.07 7.19
C ASN A 147 23.45 10.97 6.41
N LYS A 148 23.97 9.92 7.08
CA LYS A 148 24.56 8.76 6.40
C LYS A 148 23.51 8.07 5.50
N ILE A 149 22.32 7.77 6.03
CA ILE A 149 21.22 7.16 5.25
C ILE A 149 20.85 8.05 4.04
N LEU A 150 20.76 9.36 4.23
CA LEU A 150 20.42 10.30 3.15
C LEU A 150 21.53 10.34 2.07
N ALA A 151 22.79 10.35 2.47
CA ALA A 151 23.94 10.35 1.56
C ALA A 151 24.00 9.06 0.73
N ASP A 152 23.58 7.94 1.28
CA ASP A 152 23.48 6.64 0.61
C ASP A 152 22.09 6.43 -0.07
N GLY A 153 21.48 7.50 -0.55
CA GLY A 153 20.23 7.43 -1.30
C GLY A 153 19.03 6.86 -0.53
N GLY A 154 19.10 6.84 0.78
CA GLY A 154 18.05 6.33 1.67
C GLY A 154 18.21 4.86 2.08
N SER A 155 19.33 4.22 1.72
CA SER A 155 19.70 2.87 2.15
C SER A 155 20.11 2.84 3.63
N VAL A 156 19.90 1.69 4.27
CA VAL A 156 20.40 1.40 5.62
C VAL A 156 21.50 0.35 5.62
N GLN A 157 21.95 -0.11 4.45
CA GLN A 157 22.86 -1.26 4.35
C GLN A 157 24.24 -0.96 4.96
N ASP A 158 24.73 0.27 4.84
CA ASP A 158 26.02 0.70 5.35
C ASP A 158 25.96 1.30 6.77
N ILE A 159 24.86 1.12 7.49
CA ILE A 159 24.71 1.57 8.88
C ILE A 159 25.15 0.45 9.83
N SER A 160 26.39 0.51 10.30
CA SER A 160 26.97 -0.50 11.21
C SER A 160 26.21 -0.65 12.52
N GLU A 161 25.57 0.41 13.00
CA GLU A 161 24.77 0.42 14.21
C GLU A 161 23.49 -0.46 14.09
N LEU A 162 23.19 -0.96 12.89
CA LEU A 162 22.06 -1.88 12.61
C LEU A 162 22.53 -3.33 12.37
N ASP A 163 23.82 -3.65 12.39
CA ASP A 163 24.33 -4.99 12.06
C ASP A 163 23.76 -6.08 12.97
N ASP A 164 23.68 -5.79 14.27
CA ASP A 164 23.18 -6.72 15.27
C ASP A 164 21.70 -6.49 15.66
N VAL A 165 21.00 -5.60 14.93
CA VAL A 165 19.61 -5.29 15.23
C VAL A 165 18.69 -6.23 14.44
N THR A 166 17.89 -6.99 15.17
CA THR A 166 16.85 -7.85 14.58
C THR A 166 15.45 -7.33 14.87
N MET A 167 14.50 -7.76 14.06
CA MET A 167 13.08 -7.45 14.17
C MET A 167 12.26 -8.72 14.38
N GLY A 168 11.00 -8.71 14.02
CA GLY A 168 10.14 -9.89 14.11
C GLY A 168 10.76 -11.13 13.45
N HIS A 169 10.61 -12.27 14.09
CA HIS A 169 11.20 -13.55 13.64
C HIS A 169 12.73 -13.57 13.55
N ASP A 170 13.43 -12.77 14.37
CA ASP A 170 14.89 -12.64 14.40
C ASP A 170 15.51 -12.22 13.05
N ILE A 171 14.74 -11.53 12.22
CA ILE A 171 15.18 -11.06 10.91
C ILE A 171 16.03 -9.80 11.07
N PRO A 172 17.18 -9.69 10.39
CA PRO A 172 17.99 -8.48 10.41
C PRO A 172 17.20 -7.25 9.99
N ALA A 173 17.32 -6.16 10.74
CA ALA A 173 16.63 -4.91 10.42
C ALA A 173 16.97 -4.41 9.01
N LYS A 174 18.20 -4.59 8.57
CA LYS A 174 18.63 -4.20 7.22
C LYS A 174 17.82 -4.89 6.11
N GLU A 175 17.42 -6.14 6.29
CA GLU A 175 16.56 -6.85 5.34
C GLU A 175 15.14 -6.28 5.31
N VAL A 176 14.61 -5.89 6.48
CA VAL A 176 13.25 -5.32 6.61
C VAL A 176 13.17 -3.91 6.01
N PHE A 177 14.27 -3.14 6.06
CA PHE A 177 14.31 -1.76 5.58
C PHE A 177 14.99 -1.60 4.21
N LYS A 178 15.13 -2.68 3.44
CA LYS A 178 15.53 -2.58 2.04
C LYS A 178 14.62 -1.61 1.28
N THR A 179 15.23 -0.75 0.48
CA THR A 179 14.52 0.17 -0.40
C THR A 179 14.11 -0.51 -1.71
N PHE A 180 13.27 0.14 -2.50
CA PHE A 180 12.87 -0.33 -3.83
C PHE A 180 14.04 -0.80 -4.70
N LYS A 181 15.17 -0.07 -4.67
CA LYS A 181 16.36 -0.38 -5.49
C LYS A 181 17.11 -1.63 -5.01
N GLU A 182 16.95 -2.01 -3.76
CA GLU A 182 17.65 -3.13 -3.12
C GLU A 182 16.85 -4.42 -3.17
N ILE A 183 15.54 -4.31 -3.38
CA ILE A 183 14.62 -5.44 -3.51
C ILE A 183 14.71 -6.05 -4.90
N ASN A 184 14.68 -7.37 -4.97
CA ASN A 184 14.60 -8.08 -6.24
C ASN A 184 13.29 -7.74 -6.97
N GLN A 185 13.40 -7.14 -8.15
CA GLN A 185 12.25 -6.67 -8.92
C GLN A 185 11.30 -7.81 -9.34
N LEU A 186 11.80 -9.03 -9.51
CA LEU A 186 10.95 -10.19 -9.77
C LEU A 186 10.00 -10.49 -8.61
N GLU A 187 10.40 -10.18 -7.38
CA GLU A 187 9.54 -10.38 -6.21
C GLU A 187 8.35 -9.40 -6.20
N LEU A 188 8.54 -8.16 -6.68
CA LEU A 188 7.42 -7.22 -6.88
C LEU A 188 6.39 -7.79 -7.85
N VAL A 189 6.84 -8.32 -8.98
CA VAL A 189 5.98 -8.93 -10.00
C VAL A 189 5.28 -10.17 -9.44
N ASN A 190 6.01 -11.04 -8.73
CA ASN A 190 5.45 -12.23 -8.10
C ASN A 190 4.34 -11.87 -7.11
N GLN A 191 4.58 -10.89 -6.24
CA GLN A 191 3.59 -10.45 -5.26
C GLN A 191 2.39 -9.76 -5.92
N ALA A 192 2.59 -9.03 -7.01
CA ALA A 192 1.49 -8.48 -7.80
C ALA A 192 0.63 -9.60 -8.41
N GLY A 193 1.26 -10.64 -8.97
CA GLY A 193 0.57 -11.84 -9.48
C GLY A 193 -0.23 -12.57 -8.39
N ILE A 194 0.32 -12.68 -7.18
CA ILE A 194 -0.41 -13.23 -6.02
C ILE A 194 -1.65 -12.38 -5.69
N ARG A 195 -1.51 -11.05 -5.65
CA ARG A 195 -2.62 -10.13 -5.35
C ARG A 195 -3.69 -10.15 -6.43
N GLN A 196 -3.30 -10.26 -7.70
CA GLN A 196 -4.23 -10.26 -8.84
C GLN A 196 -5.30 -11.36 -8.74
N GLN A 197 -5.00 -12.48 -8.07
CA GLN A 197 -5.98 -13.54 -7.82
C GLN A 197 -7.18 -13.10 -6.95
N TYR A 198 -7.01 -12.01 -6.20
CA TYR A 198 -8.01 -11.46 -5.28
C TYR A 198 -8.58 -10.10 -5.74
N ILE A 199 -8.07 -9.55 -6.83
CA ILE A 199 -8.46 -8.25 -7.38
C ILE A 199 -9.22 -8.45 -8.68
N ASP A 200 -10.37 -7.83 -8.80
CA ASP A 200 -11.25 -7.98 -9.98
C ASP A 200 -11.08 -6.87 -11.01
N GLN A 201 -10.17 -5.95 -10.75
CA GLN A 201 -9.75 -4.91 -11.71
C GLN A 201 -8.23 -4.96 -11.88
N SER A 202 -7.55 -3.83 -11.92
CA SER A 202 -6.09 -3.78 -12.09
C SER A 202 -5.34 -3.63 -10.76
N VAL A 203 -4.10 -4.14 -10.77
CA VAL A 203 -3.08 -3.88 -9.75
C VAL A 203 -2.02 -2.98 -10.39
N SER A 204 -1.90 -1.75 -9.90
CA SER A 204 -0.88 -0.81 -10.38
C SER A 204 0.48 -1.18 -9.81
N LEU A 205 1.48 -1.18 -10.69
CA LEU A 205 2.92 -1.27 -10.37
C LEU A 205 3.65 -0.11 -11.06
N ASN A 206 4.60 0.53 -10.38
CA ASN A 206 5.52 1.54 -10.94
C ASN A 206 6.92 0.97 -11.07
#